data_98b76f4080f03a9b6ba5143fab9ec709
#
_entry.id   98b76f4080f03a9b6ba5143fab9ec709
#
_cell.length_a   1.000
_cell.length_b   1.000
_cell.length_c   1.000
_cell.angle_alpha   90.00
_cell.angle_beta   90.00
_cell.angle_gamma   90.00
#
_symmetry.space_group_name_H-M   'P 1'
#
loop_
_entity.id
_entity.type
_entity.pdbx_description
1 polymer ?
#
loop_
_entity_poly.entity_id
_entity_poly.type
_entity_poly.pdbx_seq_one_letter_code
_entity_poly.pdbx_strand_id
1 'polypeptide(L)'
;PAGNANFAWLQHMIWHLAPNGRIGMVLANGSLSSQSGGEGEIRKNIINADLVDCIVAMPTQLFYTTQIPVSLWFLAKNKKQKGKTLFIDARKLGTMVTRKLREMTDVDIKKIADTYNAFVEGTLEDEKGFCAVVTTQDIAKQDYILTPGRYVGIEEQEDDGEPFEEKMGRLTSELSELFTKSHELEAQIKERLGAIGYDI
;
A
#
# COMPACT_ATOMS: atom_id res chain seq x y z
N PRO A 1 19.15 9.57 -6.98
CA PRO A 1 19.11 9.10 -8.38
C PRO A 1 18.96 10.28 -9.34
N ALA A 2 19.67 10.23 -10.47
CA ALA A 2 19.69 11.36 -11.42
C ALA A 2 18.33 11.60 -12.12
N GLY A 3 17.50 10.58 -12.23
CA GLY A 3 16.20 10.65 -12.92
C GLY A 3 14.98 10.85 -12.02
N ASN A 4 15.15 10.87 -10.68
CA ASN A 4 14.03 10.97 -9.73
C ASN A 4 14.48 11.70 -8.45
N ALA A 5 13.82 12.80 -8.14
CA ALA A 5 14.17 13.66 -7.01
C ALA A 5 13.57 13.23 -5.66
N ASN A 6 12.69 12.22 -5.60
CA ASN A 6 11.98 11.84 -4.36
C ASN A 6 12.95 11.58 -3.20
N PHE A 7 13.94 10.72 -3.42
CA PHE A 7 14.93 10.41 -2.40
C PHE A 7 15.96 11.54 -2.19
N ALA A 8 16.17 12.42 -3.18
CA ALA A 8 16.99 13.61 -2.99
C ALA A 8 16.36 14.56 -1.97
N TRP A 9 15.03 14.80 -2.09
CA TRP A 9 14.28 15.59 -1.11
C TRP A 9 14.29 14.95 0.28
N LEU A 10 14.13 13.63 0.35
CA LEU A 10 14.17 12.93 1.64
C LEU A 10 15.54 13.06 2.31
N GLN A 11 16.63 12.88 1.56
CA GLN A 11 18.00 13.06 2.06
C GLN A 11 18.27 14.52 2.48
N HIS A 12 17.77 15.49 1.69
CA HIS A 12 17.87 16.90 2.02
C HIS A 12 17.17 17.22 3.36
N MET A 13 15.95 16.70 3.58
CA MET A 13 15.24 16.84 4.86
C MET A 13 16.01 16.18 6.01
N ILE A 14 16.56 14.98 5.82
CA ILE A 14 17.36 14.29 6.83
C ILE A 14 18.59 15.10 7.22
N TRP A 15 19.25 15.73 6.24
CA TRP A 15 20.41 16.59 6.49
C TRP A 15 20.05 17.78 7.39
N HIS A 16 18.91 18.43 7.15
CA HIS A 16 18.45 19.61 7.91
C HIS A 16 17.71 19.24 9.21
N LEU A 17 17.47 17.94 9.44
CA LEU A 17 16.70 17.50 10.59
C LEU A 17 17.47 17.76 11.90
N ALA A 18 16.88 18.54 12.80
CA ALA A 18 17.39 18.73 14.15
C ALA A 18 17.46 17.39 14.91
N PRO A 19 18.28 17.26 15.96
CA PRO A 19 18.41 16.02 16.74
C PRO A 19 17.08 15.44 17.26
N ASN A 20 16.16 16.30 17.66
CA ASN A 20 14.82 15.93 18.15
C ASN A 20 13.71 16.20 17.10
N GLY A 21 14.09 16.53 15.87
CA GLY A 21 13.15 16.81 14.80
C GLY A 21 12.51 15.56 14.23
N ARG A 22 11.39 15.75 13.54
CA ARG A 22 10.67 14.71 12.80
C ARG A 22 10.40 15.17 11.38
N ILE A 23 10.36 14.23 10.46
CA ILE A 23 9.96 14.43 9.07
C ILE A 23 8.64 13.72 8.86
N GLY A 24 7.69 14.38 8.18
CA GLY A 24 6.54 13.77 7.55
C GLY A 24 6.58 14.07 6.05
N MET A 25 6.65 13.05 5.22
CA MET A 25 6.74 13.21 3.77
C MET A 25 5.74 12.29 3.05
N VAL A 26 5.07 12.84 2.05
CA VAL A 26 4.16 12.09 1.17
C VAL A 26 4.93 11.69 -0.08
N LEU A 27 4.95 10.41 -0.38
CA LEU A 27 5.55 9.86 -1.60
C LEU A 27 4.59 8.89 -2.29
N ALA A 28 4.72 8.75 -3.61
CA ALA A 28 4.02 7.69 -4.33
C ALA A 28 4.48 6.31 -3.84
N ASN A 29 3.59 5.32 -3.83
CA ASN A 29 3.87 3.97 -3.30
C ASN A 29 5.08 3.28 -3.97
N GLY A 30 5.43 3.64 -5.21
CA GLY A 30 6.65 3.16 -5.85
C GLY A 30 7.92 3.40 -5.03
N SER A 31 7.97 4.47 -4.21
CA SER A 31 9.10 4.75 -3.32
C SER A 31 9.38 3.64 -2.30
N LEU A 32 8.36 2.87 -1.92
CA LEU A 32 8.47 1.79 -0.93
C LEU A 32 9.24 0.57 -1.45
N SER A 33 9.27 0.35 -2.77
CA SER A 33 9.82 -0.88 -3.38
C SER A 33 10.75 -0.67 -4.56
N SER A 34 10.79 0.52 -5.17
CA SER A 34 11.63 0.79 -6.34
C SER A 34 13.11 0.52 -6.08
N GLN A 35 13.76 -0.11 -7.07
CA GLN A 35 15.20 -0.34 -7.10
C GLN A 35 15.90 0.53 -8.16
N SER A 36 15.12 1.28 -8.95
CA SER A 36 15.62 2.09 -10.07
C SER A 36 16.56 3.18 -9.60
N GLY A 37 17.63 3.44 -10.35
CA GLY A 37 18.52 4.57 -10.11
C GLY A 37 19.22 4.60 -8.75
N GLY A 38 19.32 3.45 -8.06
CA GLY A 38 19.93 3.36 -6.72
C GLY A 38 18.98 3.69 -5.57
N GLU A 39 17.68 3.84 -5.81
CA GLU A 39 16.69 4.12 -4.75
C GLU A 39 16.68 3.05 -3.66
N GLY A 40 16.86 1.77 -4.03
CA GLY A 40 16.96 0.67 -3.08
C GLY A 40 18.11 0.83 -2.09
N GLU A 41 19.30 1.23 -2.56
CA GLU A 41 20.47 1.45 -1.68
C GLU A 41 20.27 2.67 -0.77
N ILE A 42 19.67 3.75 -1.26
CA ILE A 42 19.36 4.92 -0.43
C ILE A 42 18.38 4.51 0.66
N ARG A 43 17.32 3.78 0.31
CA ARG A 43 16.32 3.27 1.26
C ARG A 43 16.96 2.37 2.32
N LYS A 44 17.79 1.43 1.92
CA LYS A 44 18.56 0.55 2.81
C LYS A 44 19.42 1.35 3.79
N ASN A 45 20.13 2.37 3.31
CA ASN A 45 20.97 3.19 4.17
C ASN A 45 20.15 3.99 5.19
N ILE A 46 18.99 4.52 4.81
CA ILE A 46 18.07 5.24 5.71
C ILE A 46 17.53 4.30 6.80
N ILE A 47 17.18 3.05 6.44
CA ILE A 47 16.68 2.03 7.38
C ILE A 47 17.80 1.59 8.34
N ASN A 48 18.99 1.31 7.82
CA ASN A 48 20.14 0.90 8.62
C ASN A 48 20.64 2.01 9.56
N ALA A 49 20.42 3.28 9.19
CA ALA A 49 20.66 4.42 10.07
C ALA A 49 19.58 4.61 11.15
N ASP A 50 18.61 3.68 11.24
CA ASP A 50 17.48 3.70 12.18
C ASP A 50 16.66 5.00 12.15
N LEU A 51 16.46 5.58 10.94
CA LEU A 51 15.75 6.83 10.78
C LEU A 51 14.25 6.66 10.52
N VAL A 52 13.82 5.54 9.92
CA VAL A 52 12.39 5.30 9.60
C VAL A 52 11.65 4.94 10.87
N ASP A 53 10.69 5.78 11.26
CA ASP A 53 9.87 5.61 12.46
C ASP A 53 8.55 4.91 12.15
N CYS A 54 7.84 5.41 11.13
CA CYS A 54 6.57 4.82 10.69
C CYS A 54 6.37 4.97 9.17
N ILE A 55 5.76 3.98 8.56
CA ILE A 55 5.29 4.00 7.16
C ILE A 55 3.78 3.70 7.15
N VAL A 56 3.01 4.59 6.51
CA VAL A 56 1.57 4.41 6.35
C VAL A 56 1.23 4.29 4.86
N ALA A 57 0.65 3.18 4.43
CA ALA A 57 0.09 3.07 3.08
C ALA A 57 -1.32 3.69 3.09
N MET A 58 -1.51 4.71 2.28
CA MET A 58 -2.76 5.44 2.19
C MET A 58 -3.66 4.88 1.08
N PRO A 59 -4.98 5.09 1.17
CA PRO A 59 -5.90 4.68 0.12
C PRO A 59 -5.68 5.47 -1.18
N THR A 60 -6.24 4.97 -2.27
CA THR A 60 -6.31 5.67 -3.55
C THR A 60 -7.30 6.83 -3.49
N GLN A 61 -7.27 7.71 -4.49
CA GLN A 61 -8.28 8.75 -4.71
C GLN A 61 -8.33 9.85 -3.64
N LEU A 62 -7.22 10.09 -2.92
CA LEU A 62 -7.13 11.17 -1.94
C LEU A 62 -6.85 12.56 -2.56
N PHE A 63 -6.53 12.63 -3.85
CA PHE A 63 -6.16 13.86 -4.54
C PHE A 63 -7.12 14.18 -5.68
N TYR A 64 -7.44 15.45 -5.88
CA TYR A 64 -8.33 15.91 -6.95
C TYR A 64 -7.84 15.57 -8.36
N THR A 65 -6.51 15.59 -8.56
CA THR A 65 -5.87 15.48 -9.89
C THR A 65 -5.31 14.11 -10.20
N THR A 66 -5.18 13.23 -9.21
CA THR A 66 -4.63 11.87 -9.40
C THR A 66 -5.29 10.85 -8.49
N GLN A 67 -5.41 9.63 -8.97
CA GLN A 67 -5.91 8.49 -8.20
C GLN A 67 -4.77 7.62 -7.63
N ILE A 68 -3.53 8.03 -7.82
CA ILE A 68 -2.36 7.25 -7.41
C ILE A 68 -2.34 7.10 -5.89
N PRO A 69 -2.18 5.87 -5.35
CA PRO A 69 -2.01 5.68 -3.92
C PRO A 69 -0.66 6.23 -3.47
N VAL A 70 -0.63 6.78 -2.27
CA VAL A 70 0.56 7.35 -1.67
C VAL A 70 0.91 6.66 -0.36
N SER A 71 2.12 6.90 0.10
CA SER A 71 2.59 6.51 1.42
C SER A 71 3.07 7.72 2.20
N LEU A 72 2.84 7.69 3.51
CA LEU A 72 3.40 8.65 4.44
C LEU A 72 4.66 8.04 5.03
N TRP A 73 5.74 8.81 4.97
CA TRP A 73 7.02 8.48 5.57
C TRP A 73 7.26 9.35 6.78
N PHE A 74 7.37 8.73 7.93
CA PHE A 74 7.75 9.42 9.16
C PHE A 74 9.15 9.00 9.56
N LEU A 75 10.05 10.01 9.70
CA LEU A 75 11.44 9.79 10.09
C LEU A 75 11.78 10.62 11.31
N ALA A 76 12.69 10.10 12.13
CA ALA A 76 13.21 10.77 13.31
C ALA A 76 14.64 10.31 13.62
N LYS A 77 15.53 11.25 14.01
CA LYS A 77 16.87 10.90 14.51
C LYS A 77 16.82 10.32 15.93
N ASN A 78 15.86 10.76 16.73
CA ASN A 78 15.70 10.31 18.12
C ASN A 78 14.38 9.55 18.28
N LYS A 79 14.32 8.35 17.71
CA LYS A 79 13.16 7.45 17.82
C LYS A 79 13.03 6.95 19.26
N LYS A 80 11.78 6.80 19.71
CA LYS A 80 11.47 6.14 20.99
C LYS A 80 11.70 4.63 20.90
N GLN A 81 11.23 4.01 19.80
CA GLN A 81 11.36 2.59 19.54
C GLN A 81 12.57 2.33 18.63
N LYS A 82 13.76 2.25 19.21
CA LYS A 82 15.02 2.01 18.52
C LYS A 82 15.02 0.66 17.80
N GLY A 83 15.54 0.61 16.57
CA GLY A 83 15.64 -0.62 15.77
C GLY A 83 14.30 -1.19 15.29
N LYS A 84 13.19 -0.47 15.49
CA LYS A 84 11.85 -0.89 15.08
C LYS A 84 11.21 0.16 14.19
N THR A 85 10.36 -0.29 13.27
CA THR A 85 9.54 0.56 12.40
C THR A 85 8.09 0.10 12.47
N LEU A 86 7.18 1.05 12.62
CA LEU A 86 5.74 0.78 12.55
C LEU A 86 5.30 0.80 11.08
N PHE A 87 4.57 -0.24 10.68
CA PHE A 87 3.87 -0.29 9.40
C PHE A 87 2.36 -0.22 9.64
N ILE A 88 1.67 0.67 8.92
CA ILE A 88 0.20 0.80 8.95
C ILE A 88 -0.32 0.67 7.51
N ASP A 89 -1.27 -0.23 7.31
CA ASP A 89 -2.00 -0.36 6.07
C ASP A 89 -3.38 0.31 6.18
N ALA A 90 -3.42 1.59 5.84
CA ALA A 90 -4.64 2.40 5.88
C ALA A 90 -5.43 2.39 4.55
N ARG A 91 -5.08 1.50 3.59
CA ARG A 91 -5.71 1.48 2.25
C ARG A 91 -7.22 1.23 2.27
N LYS A 92 -7.75 0.61 3.32
CA LYS A 92 -9.18 0.36 3.51
C LYS A 92 -9.92 1.51 4.20
N LEU A 93 -9.20 2.49 4.73
CA LEU A 93 -9.78 3.63 5.44
C LEU A 93 -10.28 4.70 4.47
N GLY A 94 -11.01 5.66 5.03
CA GLY A 94 -11.59 6.77 4.29
C GLY A 94 -12.90 6.42 3.58
N THR A 95 -13.67 7.46 3.28
CA THR A 95 -14.99 7.37 2.67
C THR A 95 -15.01 8.06 1.31
N MET A 96 -15.68 7.45 0.31
CA MET A 96 -15.86 8.06 -1.00
C MET A 96 -16.87 9.20 -0.91
N VAL A 97 -16.41 10.42 -1.12
CA VAL A 97 -17.26 11.64 -1.15
C VAL A 97 -17.87 11.84 -2.54
N THR A 98 -17.10 11.47 -3.56
CA THR A 98 -17.57 11.44 -4.95
C THR A 98 -17.08 10.16 -5.63
N ARG A 99 -17.49 9.91 -6.87
CA ARG A 99 -16.99 8.76 -7.65
C ARG A 99 -15.46 8.75 -7.85
N LYS A 100 -14.79 9.88 -7.61
CA LYS A 100 -13.35 10.06 -7.89
C LYS A 100 -12.53 10.52 -6.68
N LEU A 101 -13.19 10.96 -5.60
CA LEU A 101 -12.53 11.53 -4.43
C LEU A 101 -12.91 10.76 -3.18
N ARG A 102 -11.89 10.36 -2.43
CA ARG A 102 -11.97 9.79 -1.10
C ARG A 102 -11.46 10.81 -0.08
N GLU A 103 -12.07 10.87 1.08
CA GLU A 103 -11.63 11.68 2.20
C GLU A 103 -11.38 10.80 3.43
N MET A 104 -10.35 11.15 4.18
CA MET A 104 -10.10 10.54 5.49
C MET A 104 -10.98 11.24 6.52
N THR A 105 -11.75 10.45 7.25
CA THR A 105 -12.59 10.99 8.35
C THR A 105 -11.73 11.25 9.59
N ASP A 106 -12.23 12.05 10.52
CA ASP A 106 -11.56 12.28 11.81
C ASP A 106 -11.36 10.97 12.59
N VAL A 107 -12.26 10.00 12.41
CA VAL A 107 -12.14 8.66 13.02
C VAL A 107 -10.97 7.89 12.42
N ASP A 108 -10.81 7.93 11.10
CA ASP A 108 -9.69 7.28 10.40
C ASP A 108 -8.35 7.89 10.82
N ILE A 109 -8.29 9.23 10.84
CA ILE A 109 -7.09 9.97 11.25
C ILE A 109 -6.75 9.65 12.71
N LYS A 110 -7.77 9.62 13.57
CA LYS A 110 -7.60 9.27 14.98
C LYS A 110 -7.11 7.82 15.13
N LYS A 111 -7.64 6.86 14.38
CA LYS A 111 -7.18 5.46 14.42
C LYS A 111 -5.69 5.36 14.10
N ILE A 112 -5.22 6.03 13.05
CA ILE A 112 -3.80 6.06 12.68
C ILE A 112 -2.95 6.71 13.77
N ALA A 113 -3.42 7.85 14.32
CA ALA A 113 -2.71 8.59 15.37
C ALA A 113 -2.61 7.80 16.69
N ASP A 114 -3.70 7.17 17.12
CA ASP A 114 -3.73 6.36 18.34
C ASP A 114 -2.81 5.13 18.19
N THR A 115 -2.80 4.49 17.02
CA THR A 115 -1.87 3.37 16.70
C THR A 115 -0.41 3.83 16.78
N TYR A 116 -0.09 4.99 16.23
CA TYR A 116 1.25 5.55 16.33
C TYR A 116 1.64 5.89 17.78
N ASN A 117 0.73 6.48 18.55
CA ASN A 117 0.98 6.81 19.95
C ASN A 117 1.22 5.54 20.79
N ALA A 118 0.41 4.51 20.62
CA ALA A 118 0.59 3.22 21.28
C ALA A 118 1.95 2.58 20.91
N PHE A 119 2.39 2.69 19.64
CA PHE A 119 3.73 2.27 19.23
C PHE A 119 4.83 3.04 19.96
N VAL A 120 4.70 4.36 20.03
CA VAL A 120 5.70 5.21 20.74
C VAL A 120 5.78 4.88 22.24
N GLU A 121 4.65 4.54 22.86
CA GLU A 121 4.55 4.13 24.27
C GLU A 121 5.00 2.69 24.49
N GLY A 122 5.11 1.89 23.44
CA GLY A 122 5.49 0.47 23.51
C GLY A 122 4.35 -0.45 23.96
N THR A 123 3.11 -0.01 23.86
CA THR A 123 1.88 -0.73 24.25
C THR A 123 1.13 -1.29 23.05
N LEU A 124 1.60 -1.01 21.83
CA LEU A 124 0.93 -1.45 20.61
C LEU A 124 1.02 -2.97 20.46
N GLU A 125 -0.11 -3.59 20.24
CA GLU A 125 -0.24 -4.97 19.76
C GLU A 125 -0.46 -4.94 18.23
N ASP A 126 0.16 -5.88 17.52
CA ASP A 126 0.00 -6.00 16.07
C ASP A 126 -1.44 -6.39 15.72
N GLU A 127 -2.04 -5.68 14.75
CA GLU A 127 -3.39 -5.96 14.23
C GLU A 127 -3.26 -6.50 12.80
N LYS A 128 -3.61 -7.79 12.60
CA LYS A 128 -3.55 -8.42 11.27
C LYS A 128 -4.34 -7.62 10.23
N GLY A 129 -3.71 -7.36 9.10
CA GLY A 129 -4.28 -6.59 8.00
C GLY A 129 -4.28 -5.08 8.21
N PHE A 130 -3.85 -4.56 9.37
CA PHE A 130 -3.83 -3.13 9.65
C PHE A 130 -2.47 -2.59 10.09
N CYS A 131 -1.86 -3.12 11.16
CA CYS A 131 -0.58 -2.62 11.63
C CYS A 131 0.36 -3.72 12.16
N ALA A 132 1.67 -3.47 12.06
CA ALA A 132 2.69 -4.34 12.61
C ALA A 132 3.95 -3.56 12.99
N VAL A 133 4.60 -3.98 14.07
CA VAL A 133 5.89 -3.46 14.52
C VAL A 133 7.00 -4.41 14.07
N VAL A 134 7.88 -3.93 13.21
CA VAL A 134 8.89 -4.76 12.53
C VAL A 134 10.30 -4.32 12.89
N THR A 135 11.18 -5.28 13.14
CA THR A 135 12.60 -4.98 13.41
C THR A 135 13.36 -4.65 12.12
N THR A 136 14.42 -3.86 12.22
CA THR A 136 15.33 -3.59 11.10
C THR A 136 15.87 -4.88 10.46
N GLN A 137 16.08 -5.93 11.25
CA GLN A 137 16.54 -7.22 10.75
C GLN A 137 15.49 -7.92 9.88
N ASP A 138 14.23 -7.85 10.26
CA ASP A 138 13.15 -8.45 9.48
C ASP A 138 12.85 -7.64 8.19
N ILE A 139 13.02 -6.31 8.25
CA ILE A 139 12.98 -5.47 7.04
C ILE A 139 14.13 -5.84 6.09
N ALA A 140 15.33 -6.12 6.61
CA ALA A 140 16.46 -6.55 5.80
C ALA A 140 16.20 -7.89 5.08
N LYS A 141 15.54 -8.85 5.74
CA LYS A 141 15.11 -10.14 5.12
C LYS A 141 14.12 -9.95 3.97
N GLN A 142 13.45 -8.80 3.89
CA GLN A 142 12.51 -8.43 2.84
C GLN A 142 13.13 -7.44 1.82
N ASP A 143 14.46 -7.50 1.62
CA ASP A 143 15.21 -6.64 0.69
C ASP A 143 14.97 -5.15 0.90
N TYR A 144 14.77 -4.74 2.14
CA TYR A 144 14.47 -3.35 2.52
C TYR A 144 13.26 -2.74 1.80
N ILE A 145 12.30 -3.57 1.39
CA ILE A 145 11.02 -3.13 0.85
C ILE A 145 10.13 -2.71 2.02
N LEU A 146 9.52 -1.52 1.90
CA LEU A 146 8.73 -0.92 2.98
C LEU A 146 7.22 -0.94 2.72
N THR A 147 6.73 -1.81 1.84
CA THR A 147 5.29 -1.95 1.57
C THR A 147 4.58 -2.57 2.77
N PRO A 148 3.70 -1.82 3.48
CA PRO A 148 3.07 -2.30 4.72
C PRO A 148 2.37 -3.65 4.61
N GLY A 149 1.68 -3.92 3.50
CA GLY A 149 0.99 -5.19 3.27
C GLY A 149 1.88 -6.45 3.32
N ARG A 150 3.22 -6.31 3.29
CA ARG A 150 4.15 -7.44 3.49
C ARG A 150 4.31 -7.81 4.97
N TYR A 151 4.02 -6.88 5.87
CA TYR A 151 4.32 -7.00 7.29
C TYR A 151 3.07 -7.18 8.14
N VAL A 152 1.95 -6.53 7.78
CA VAL A 152 0.72 -6.56 8.57
C VAL A 152 -0.06 -7.88 8.47
N GLY A 153 0.39 -8.80 7.58
CA GLY A 153 -0.31 -10.05 7.36
C GLY A 153 -1.63 -9.88 6.60
N ILE A 154 -2.40 -10.95 6.54
CA ILE A 154 -3.71 -10.98 5.91
C ILE A 154 -4.75 -11.00 7.03
N GLU A 155 -5.74 -10.12 6.94
CA GLU A 155 -6.91 -10.15 7.81
C GLU A 155 -7.59 -11.52 7.67
N GLU A 156 -7.94 -12.13 8.79
CA GLU A 156 -8.71 -13.38 8.77
C GLU A 156 -10.06 -13.08 8.11
N GLN A 157 -10.26 -13.62 6.93
CA GLN A 157 -11.57 -13.59 6.31
C GLN A 157 -12.44 -14.60 7.06
N GLU A 158 -13.63 -14.17 7.46
CA GLU A 158 -14.63 -15.11 7.93
C GLU A 158 -14.82 -16.17 6.84
N ASP A 159 -14.63 -17.43 7.23
CA ASP A 159 -14.88 -18.55 6.33
C ASP A 159 -16.37 -18.50 5.98
N ASP A 160 -16.69 -18.34 4.70
CA ASP A 160 -18.09 -18.31 4.23
C ASP A 160 -18.79 -19.67 4.41
N GLY A 161 -18.05 -20.67 4.93
CA GLY A 161 -18.55 -22.01 5.22
C GLY A 161 -18.88 -22.83 3.96
N GLU A 162 -18.63 -22.27 2.75
CA GLU A 162 -18.81 -23.01 1.50
C GLU A 162 -17.56 -23.88 1.25
N PRO A 163 -17.67 -25.22 1.20
CA PRO A 163 -16.55 -26.10 0.91
C PRO A 163 -15.87 -25.72 -0.41
N PHE A 164 -14.53 -25.74 -0.43
CA PHE A 164 -13.74 -25.32 -1.61
C PHE A 164 -14.19 -26.02 -2.90
N GLU A 165 -14.48 -27.31 -2.84
CA GLU A 165 -14.91 -28.09 -4.02
C GLU A 165 -16.28 -27.64 -4.56
N GLU A 166 -17.22 -27.30 -3.67
CA GLU A 166 -18.53 -26.78 -4.07
C GLU A 166 -18.41 -25.40 -4.71
N LYS A 167 -17.63 -24.52 -4.10
CA LYS A 167 -17.32 -23.18 -4.61
C LYS A 167 -16.63 -23.25 -5.97
N MET A 168 -15.63 -24.14 -6.13
CA MET A 168 -14.94 -24.37 -7.40
C MET A 168 -15.88 -24.94 -8.46
N GLY A 169 -16.73 -25.88 -8.10
CA GLY A 169 -17.74 -26.45 -9.00
C GLY A 169 -18.70 -25.38 -9.52
N ARG A 170 -19.22 -24.54 -8.64
CA ARG A 170 -20.10 -23.43 -9.01
C ARG A 170 -19.40 -22.40 -9.91
N LEU A 171 -18.21 -21.96 -9.52
CA LEU A 171 -17.46 -20.94 -10.27
C LEU A 171 -17.00 -21.45 -11.64
N THR A 172 -16.60 -22.70 -11.76
CA THR A 172 -16.21 -23.29 -13.06
C THR A 172 -17.40 -23.48 -13.99
N SER A 173 -18.58 -23.81 -13.45
CA SER A 173 -19.83 -23.87 -14.22
C SER A 173 -20.22 -22.49 -14.74
N GLU A 174 -20.20 -21.47 -13.87
CA GLU A 174 -20.50 -20.08 -14.25
C GLU A 174 -19.51 -19.56 -15.32
N LEU A 175 -18.22 -19.87 -15.17
CA LEU A 175 -17.19 -19.52 -16.13
C LEU A 175 -17.44 -20.17 -17.51
N SER A 176 -17.85 -21.44 -17.52
CA SER A 176 -18.19 -22.17 -18.75
C SER A 176 -19.38 -21.53 -19.47
N GLU A 177 -20.42 -21.12 -18.73
CA GLU A 177 -21.57 -20.39 -19.28
C GLU A 177 -21.17 -19.03 -19.88
N LEU A 178 -20.30 -18.30 -19.17
CA LEU A 178 -19.78 -17.02 -19.63
C LEU A 178 -18.94 -17.17 -20.91
N PHE A 179 -18.12 -18.20 -21.01
CA PHE A 179 -17.38 -18.51 -22.25
C PHE A 179 -18.34 -18.82 -23.41
N THR A 180 -19.36 -19.63 -23.19
CA THR A 180 -20.38 -19.93 -24.21
C THR A 180 -21.03 -18.64 -24.71
N LYS A 181 -21.49 -17.81 -23.78
CA LYS A 181 -22.09 -16.49 -24.10
C LYS A 181 -21.12 -15.56 -24.83
N SER A 182 -19.83 -15.58 -24.47
CA SER A 182 -18.81 -14.80 -25.15
C SER A 182 -18.65 -15.22 -26.64
N HIS A 183 -18.62 -16.52 -26.91
CA HIS A 183 -18.55 -17.03 -28.29
C HIS A 183 -19.80 -16.70 -29.11
N GLU A 184 -20.99 -16.77 -28.50
CA GLU A 184 -22.24 -16.36 -29.15
C GLU A 184 -22.23 -14.87 -29.53
N LEU A 185 -21.77 -14.02 -28.58
CA LEU A 185 -21.65 -12.58 -28.83
C LEU A 185 -20.60 -12.25 -29.91
N GLU A 186 -19.49 -12.98 -29.91
CA GLU A 186 -18.46 -12.85 -30.94
C GLU A 186 -19.05 -13.19 -32.34
N ALA A 187 -19.76 -14.29 -32.45
CA ALA A 187 -20.44 -14.67 -33.68
C ALA A 187 -21.44 -13.60 -34.18
N GLN A 188 -22.25 -13.06 -33.25
CA GLN A 188 -23.19 -11.99 -33.58
C GLN A 188 -22.49 -10.71 -34.05
N ILE A 189 -21.36 -10.36 -33.44
CA ILE A 189 -20.56 -9.19 -33.85
C ILE A 189 -20.02 -9.39 -35.26
N LYS A 190 -19.44 -10.58 -35.55
CA LYS A 190 -18.94 -10.92 -36.90
C LYS A 190 -20.03 -10.86 -37.93
N GLU A 191 -21.19 -11.44 -37.65
CA GLU A 191 -22.37 -11.39 -38.57
C GLU A 191 -22.80 -9.96 -38.85
N ARG A 192 -22.95 -9.13 -37.81
CA ARG A 192 -23.41 -7.75 -37.96
C ARG A 192 -22.40 -6.87 -38.69
N LEU A 193 -21.11 -7.05 -38.43
CA LEU A 193 -20.06 -6.32 -39.13
C LEU A 193 -19.96 -6.76 -40.60
N GLY A 194 -20.04 -8.06 -40.89
CA GLY A 194 -20.10 -8.56 -42.24
C GLY A 194 -21.30 -8.00 -43.06
N ALA A 195 -22.46 -7.84 -42.41
CA ALA A 195 -23.66 -7.25 -43.05
C ALA A 195 -23.47 -5.79 -43.49
N ILE A 196 -22.54 -5.05 -42.87
CA ILE A 196 -22.20 -3.64 -43.24
C ILE A 196 -20.85 -3.54 -43.98
N GLY A 197 -20.26 -4.70 -44.39
CA GLY A 197 -19.06 -4.75 -45.25
C GLY A 197 -17.72 -4.69 -44.48
N TYR A 198 -17.72 -5.01 -43.22
CA TYR A 198 -16.49 -5.12 -42.40
C TYR A 198 -16.32 -6.55 -41.89
N ASP A 199 -15.27 -7.23 -42.35
CA ASP A 199 -14.90 -8.56 -41.90
C ASP A 199 -13.84 -8.48 -40.80
N ILE A 200 -14.02 -9.28 -39.69
CA ILE A 200 -13.07 -9.44 -38.56
C ILE A 200 -12.83 -10.90 -38.24
#